data_6b8894f4a6e5c3ba64e9dfa517a85381
#
_entry.id   6b8894f4a6e5c3ba64e9dfa517a85381
#
_cell.length_a   1.000
_cell.length_b   1.000
_cell.length_c   1.000
_cell.angle_alpha   90.00
_cell.angle_beta   90.00
_cell.angle_gamma   90.00
#
_symmetry.space_group_name_H-M   'P 1'
#
loop_
_entity.id
_entity.type
_entity.pdbx_description
1 polymer ?
#
loop_
_entity_poly.entity_id
_entity_poly.type
_entity_poly.pdbx_seq_one_letter_code
_entity_poly.pdbx_strand_id
1 'polypeptide(L)'
;MARSRRRRRKKTGGDGDGSGMERWLLTYSDLITLLMVFFVLMYTMSQVDAQKFEAVANALSEVLGGSSVSILETSGPSVVEGRSGQIIREGPGDTTSLQGNLEALEKQLHEYIKSTEGLAGNVLLMEQERGLVISIKDTLLFPKGSDVLSPGARDIILTVGESLQTLPNFIRVEGHTDNLPINTTKFPSNWELSVLRATNVVHVLSEEANIPEERLSASGYGEYRPLVPNDSELNRALNRRVDIVVLKQKYDYFEPPQMKSEPEEVE
;
A
#
# COMPACT_ATOMS: atom_id res chain seq x y z
N MET A 1 106.59 -9.57 -51.04
CA MET A 1 106.38 -10.87 -50.37
C MET A 1 105.82 -10.62 -49.00
N ALA A 2 104.52 -10.81 -48.74
CA ALA A 2 103.97 -10.88 -47.38
C ALA A 2 102.53 -11.43 -47.47
N ARG A 3 102.27 -12.52 -46.84
CA ARG A 3 101.02 -13.27 -46.82
C ARG A 3 100.00 -12.67 -45.89
N SER A 4 98.85 -12.38 -46.43
CA SER A 4 97.63 -12.05 -45.75
C SER A 4 97.07 -13.22 -44.95
N ARG A 5 96.75 -13.07 -43.66
CA ARG A 5 95.94 -13.99 -42.83
C ARG A 5 94.57 -13.38 -42.54
N ARG A 6 93.55 -13.92 -43.22
CA ARG A 6 92.15 -13.70 -42.96
C ARG A 6 91.74 -14.26 -41.62
N ARG A 7 91.25 -13.46 -40.72
CA ARG A 7 90.57 -13.89 -39.53
C ARG A 7 89.07 -13.89 -39.73
N ARG A 8 88.49 -15.07 -39.67
CA ARG A 8 87.08 -15.37 -39.74
C ARG A 8 86.38 -14.88 -38.43
N ARG A 9 85.44 -13.96 -38.49
CA ARG A 9 84.60 -13.52 -37.40
C ARG A 9 83.40 -14.45 -37.33
N LYS A 10 83.25 -15.09 -36.17
CA LYS A 10 82.10 -15.93 -35.82
C LYS A 10 80.92 -15.06 -35.54
N LYS A 11 79.84 -15.23 -36.27
CA LYS A 11 78.53 -14.63 -35.99
C LYS A 11 77.90 -15.41 -34.87
N THR A 12 77.74 -14.84 -33.71
CA THR A 12 76.83 -15.31 -32.64
C THR A 12 75.46 -14.87 -33.01
N GLY A 13 74.57 -15.84 -33.18
CA GLY A 13 73.18 -15.69 -33.52
C GLY A 13 72.36 -15.19 -32.34
N GLY A 14 71.28 -14.70 -32.72
CA GLY A 14 70.32 -13.93 -31.99
C GLY A 14 69.67 -14.58 -30.76
N ASP A 15 69.37 -13.69 -29.80
CA ASP A 15 68.36 -13.84 -28.78
C ASP A 15 67.65 -12.49 -28.72
N GLY A 16 66.60 -12.38 -29.46
CA GLY A 16 65.93 -11.10 -29.59
C GLY A 16 64.45 -11.18 -29.94
N ASP A 17 63.81 -12.33 -29.77
CA ASP A 17 62.35 -12.41 -30.17
C ASP A 17 61.40 -12.87 -29.05
N GLY A 18 61.93 -13.12 -27.85
CA GLY A 18 61.06 -13.48 -26.68
C GLY A 18 60.57 -12.31 -25.87
N SER A 19 61.23 -11.14 -25.87
CA SER A 19 60.92 -10.05 -24.96
C SER A 19 59.71 -9.19 -25.37
N GLY A 20 59.22 -9.31 -26.58
CA GLY A 20 58.05 -8.57 -27.08
C GLY A 20 56.73 -9.26 -26.74
N MET A 21 56.77 -10.60 -26.69
CA MET A 21 55.54 -11.38 -26.44
C MET A 21 55.16 -11.48 -24.97
N GLU A 22 56.09 -11.19 -24.06
CA GLU A 22 55.82 -11.19 -22.62
C GLU A 22 55.36 -9.82 -22.08
N ARG A 23 55.67 -8.75 -22.78
CA ARG A 23 55.33 -7.39 -22.34
C ARG A 23 53.82 -7.12 -22.37
N TRP A 24 53.08 -7.62 -23.34
CA TRP A 24 51.63 -7.47 -23.42
C TRP A 24 50.93 -8.24 -22.27
N LEU A 25 51.51 -9.37 -21.84
CA LEU A 25 50.99 -10.18 -20.76
C LEU A 25 51.09 -9.45 -19.41
N LEU A 26 52.13 -8.66 -19.19
CA LEU A 26 52.31 -7.81 -18.02
C LEU A 26 51.25 -6.70 -18.00
N THR A 27 51.00 -6.02 -19.13
CA THR A 27 49.98 -4.98 -19.23
C THR A 27 48.58 -5.56 -19.12
N TYR A 28 48.32 -6.74 -19.63
CA TYR A 28 47.06 -7.45 -19.49
C TYR A 28 46.81 -7.90 -18.04
N SER A 29 47.83 -8.43 -17.39
CA SER A 29 47.77 -8.80 -15.97
C SER A 29 47.48 -7.58 -15.04
N ASP A 30 48.13 -6.45 -15.33
CA ASP A 30 47.91 -5.20 -14.60
C ASP A 30 46.47 -4.71 -14.78
N LEU A 31 45.93 -4.76 -16.00
CA LEU A 31 44.54 -4.37 -16.27
C LEU A 31 43.53 -5.25 -15.53
N ILE A 32 43.75 -6.58 -15.49
CA ILE A 32 42.88 -7.51 -14.77
C ILE A 32 42.96 -7.26 -13.27
N THR A 33 44.14 -7.03 -12.70
CA THR A 33 44.30 -6.77 -11.26
C THR A 33 43.67 -5.45 -10.87
N LEU A 34 43.78 -4.39 -11.66
CA LEU A 34 43.13 -3.13 -11.45
C LEU A 34 41.59 -3.26 -11.51
N LEU A 35 41.11 -4.03 -12.52
CA LEU A 35 39.65 -4.29 -12.65
C LEU A 35 39.13 -5.09 -11.45
N MET A 36 39.84 -6.09 -10.98
CA MET A 36 39.51 -6.87 -9.79
C MET A 36 39.47 -5.99 -8.55
N VAL A 37 40.47 -5.13 -8.31
CA VAL A 37 40.52 -4.19 -7.21
C VAL A 37 39.33 -3.22 -7.27
N PHE A 38 39.02 -2.73 -8.47
CA PHE A 38 37.85 -1.85 -8.64
C PHE A 38 36.54 -2.54 -8.24
N PHE A 39 36.30 -3.76 -8.66
CA PHE A 39 35.10 -4.51 -8.30
C PHE A 39 35.05 -4.83 -6.81
N VAL A 40 36.18 -5.17 -6.18
CA VAL A 40 36.24 -5.40 -4.74
C VAL A 40 35.93 -4.12 -3.97
N LEU A 41 36.49 -2.98 -4.36
CA LEU A 41 36.20 -1.69 -3.74
C LEU A 41 34.72 -1.28 -3.94
N MET A 42 34.19 -1.46 -5.14
CA MET A 42 32.78 -1.16 -5.41
C MET A 42 31.85 -2.06 -4.59
N TYR A 43 32.17 -3.33 -4.44
CA TYR A 43 31.42 -4.27 -3.62
C TYR A 43 31.45 -3.89 -2.13
N THR A 44 32.63 -3.54 -1.60
CA THR A 44 32.75 -3.11 -0.18
C THR A 44 32.03 -1.80 0.09
N MET A 45 32.07 -0.83 -0.83
CA MET A 45 31.31 0.42 -0.70
C MET A 45 29.79 0.19 -0.77
N SER A 46 29.33 -0.72 -1.60
CA SER A 46 27.91 -1.08 -1.70
C SER A 46 27.34 -1.67 -0.41
N GLN A 47 28.14 -2.45 0.30
CA GLN A 47 27.75 -3.03 1.60
C GLN A 47 27.71 -1.96 2.74
N VAL A 48 28.62 -0.99 2.69
CA VAL A 48 28.67 0.06 3.74
C VAL A 48 27.47 1.00 3.68
N ASP A 49 26.94 1.28 2.48
CA ASP A 49 25.79 2.15 2.34
C ASP A 49 24.49 1.53 2.90
N ALA A 50 24.32 0.22 2.76
CA ALA A 50 23.16 -0.48 3.34
C ALA A 50 23.16 -0.42 4.88
N GLN A 51 24.31 -0.64 5.53
CA GLN A 51 24.42 -0.57 6.99
C GLN A 51 24.26 0.85 7.54
N LYS A 52 24.78 1.85 6.84
CA LYS A 52 24.60 3.26 7.23
C LYS A 52 23.15 3.70 7.05
N PHE A 53 22.49 3.26 6.00
CA PHE A 53 21.10 3.57 5.76
C PHE A 53 20.20 2.98 6.85
N GLU A 54 20.46 1.75 7.26
CA GLU A 54 19.75 1.09 8.35
C GLU A 54 19.97 1.81 9.69
N ALA A 55 21.21 2.22 9.99
CA ALA A 55 21.52 2.99 11.19
C ALA A 55 20.84 4.36 11.22
N VAL A 56 20.79 5.05 10.08
CA VAL A 56 20.09 6.34 9.94
C VAL A 56 18.58 6.16 10.03
N ALA A 57 18.01 5.12 9.41
CA ALA A 57 16.60 4.81 9.50
C ALA A 57 16.17 4.50 10.93
N ASN A 58 16.97 3.73 11.66
CA ASN A 58 16.72 3.41 13.07
C ASN A 58 16.82 4.65 13.97
N ALA A 59 17.84 5.49 13.77
CA ALA A 59 18.00 6.73 14.52
C ALA A 59 16.88 7.74 14.23
N LEU A 60 16.41 7.81 12.99
CA LEU A 60 15.29 8.66 12.60
C LEU A 60 13.97 8.15 13.18
N SER A 61 13.77 6.84 13.21
CA SER A 61 12.63 6.19 13.86
C SER A 61 12.58 6.48 15.38
N GLU A 62 13.73 6.50 16.03
CA GLU A 62 13.85 6.82 17.46
C GLU A 62 13.54 8.30 17.76
N VAL A 63 13.97 9.21 16.90
CA VAL A 63 13.77 10.67 17.07
C VAL A 63 12.35 11.12 16.72
N LEU A 64 11.69 10.44 15.78
CA LEU A 64 10.31 10.78 15.33
C LEU A 64 9.21 10.12 16.17
N GLY A 65 9.53 9.52 17.32
CA GLY A 65 8.54 9.03 18.29
C GLY A 65 7.97 7.67 17.96
N GLY A 66 8.87 6.71 17.82
CA GLY A 66 8.66 5.32 18.18
C GLY A 66 7.39 4.62 17.72
N SER A 67 7.27 4.36 16.46
CA SER A 67 6.64 3.12 15.97
C SER A 67 7.43 2.69 14.75
N SER A 68 8.27 1.67 14.93
CA SER A 68 9.09 1.11 13.87
C SER A 68 8.20 0.59 12.74
N VAL A 69 7.98 1.44 11.74
CA VAL A 69 7.48 0.97 10.45
C VAL A 69 8.63 0.23 9.79
N SER A 70 8.59 -1.09 9.86
CA SER A 70 9.45 -1.97 9.08
C SER A 70 9.09 -1.82 7.60
N ILE A 71 9.72 -0.85 6.91
CA ILE A 71 9.46 -0.55 5.48
C ILE A 71 10.20 -1.53 4.56
N LEU A 72 11.01 -2.45 5.10
CA LEU A 72 11.79 -3.39 4.29
C LEU A 72 11.57 -4.82 4.78
N GLU A 73 10.44 -5.40 4.40
CA GLU A 73 10.31 -6.85 4.34
C GLU A 73 11.05 -7.35 3.09
N THR A 74 12.38 -7.34 3.17
CA THR A 74 13.21 -8.05 2.19
C THR A 74 13.62 -9.36 2.81
N SER A 75 13.04 -10.45 2.35
CA SER A 75 13.49 -11.83 2.61
C SER A 75 14.96 -11.97 2.22
N GLY A 76 15.87 -11.78 3.19
CA GLY A 76 17.26 -12.13 3.07
C GLY A 76 17.66 -12.92 4.32
N PRO A 77 18.52 -13.96 4.23
CA PRO A 77 18.96 -14.70 5.40
C PRO A 77 19.76 -13.78 6.33
N SER A 78 19.22 -13.49 7.52
CA SER A 78 19.94 -12.71 8.53
C SER A 78 21.09 -13.55 9.10
N VAL A 79 22.32 -13.19 8.75
CA VAL A 79 23.52 -13.68 9.39
C VAL A 79 23.95 -12.65 10.45
N VAL A 80 23.25 -12.60 11.58
CA VAL A 80 23.81 -12.09 12.85
C VAL A 80 23.24 -12.93 13.99
N GLU A 81 23.94 -13.99 14.34
CA GLU A 81 23.80 -14.66 15.62
C GLU A 81 24.31 -13.74 16.73
N GLY A 82 23.48 -13.49 17.74
CA GLY A 82 23.94 -13.11 19.07
C GLY A 82 23.59 -11.72 19.60
N ARG A 83 22.35 -11.20 19.41
CA ARG A 83 21.74 -10.27 20.37
C ARG A 83 20.23 -10.49 20.42
N SER A 84 19.79 -11.40 21.29
CA SER A 84 18.41 -11.41 21.75
C SER A 84 18.21 -10.24 22.71
N GLY A 85 17.97 -9.05 22.14
CA GLY A 85 17.19 -8.03 22.82
C GLY A 85 15.76 -8.51 22.78
N GLN A 86 15.19 -8.88 23.93
CA GLN A 86 13.77 -9.05 24.07
C GLN A 86 13.10 -7.71 23.75
N ILE A 87 12.82 -7.47 22.50
CA ILE A 87 11.71 -6.60 22.11
C ILE A 87 10.49 -7.39 22.58
N ILE A 88 9.82 -6.88 23.62
CA ILE A 88 8.47 -7.30 23.94
C ILE A 88 7.67 -7.00 22.66
N ARG A 89 7.61 -7.96 21.77
CA ARG A 89 6.57 -8.03 20.76
C ARG A 89 5.28 -8.24 21.56
N GLU A 90 4.55 -7.17 21.83
CA GLU A 90 3.09 -7.33 21.81
C GLU A 90 2.84 -8.03 20.47
N GLY A 91 2.29 -9.25 20.53
CA GLY A 91 2.34 -10.21 19.46
C GLY A 91 1.91 -9.62 18.13
N PRO A 92 2.39 -10.15 17.01
CA PRO A 92 1.79 -9.88 15.73
C PRO A 92 0.34 -10.33 15.87
N GLY A 93 -0.56 -9.36 16.05
CA GLY A 93 -1.96 -9.60 15.77
C GLY A 93 -1.96 -10.16 14.37
N ASP A 94 -2.35 -11.39 14.26
CA ASP A 94 -2.33 -12.29 13.13
C ASP A 94 -2.77 -11.56 11.84
N THR A 95 -1.85 -10.91 11.14
CA THR A 95 -2.14 -10.26 9.85
C THR A 95 -2.66 -11.28 8.84
N THR A 96 -2.28 -12.55 9.01
CA THR A 96 -2.81 -13.67 8.22
C THR A 96 -4.25 -14.00 8.61
N SER A 97 -4.63 -13.89 9.90
CA SER A 97 -6.01 -14.11 10.34
C SER A 97 -6.93 -12.97 9.92
N LEU A 98 -6.44 -11.74 9.89
CA LEU A 98 -7.22 -10.57 9.51
C LEU A 98 -7.45 -10.46 8.00
N GLN A 99 -6.48 -10.87 7.17
CA GLN A 99 -6.70 -11.03 5.74
C GLN A 99 -7.72 -12.14 5.45
N GLY A 100 -7.64 -13.28 6.15
CA GLY A 100 -8.63 -14.34 6.08
C GLY A 100 -10.04 -13.88 6.48
N ASN A 101 -10.14 -12.96 7.43
CA ASN A 101 -11.42 -12.39 7.85
C ASN A 101 -12.04 -11.48 6.77
N LEU A 102 -11.24 -10.68 6.05
CA LEU A 102 -11.74 -9.86 4.94
C LEU A 102 -12.20 -10.70 3.75
N GLU A 103 -11.48 -11.77 3.42
CA GLU A 103 -11.90 -12.71 2.37
C GLU A 103 -13.18 -13.47 2.76
N ALA A 104 -13.32 -13.84 4.04
CA ALA A 104 -14.53 -14.46 4.54
C ALA A 104 -15.72 -13.50 4.48
N LEU A 105 -15.53 -12.24 4.86
CA LEU A 105 -16.52 -11.17 4.72
C LEU A 105 -16.94 -10.97 3.26
N GLU A 106 -15.99 -10.91 2.34
CA GLU A 106 -16.27 -10.75 0.91
C GLU A 106 -17.16 -11.88 0.40
N LYS A 107 -16.85 -13.12 0.75
CA LYS A 107 -17.67 -14.30 0.39
C LYS A 107 -19.08 -14.19 0.97
N GLN A 108 -19.21 -13.85 2.25
CA GLN A 108 -20.49 -13.71 2.92
C GLN A 108 -21.34 -12.61 2.26
N LEU A 109 -20.77 -11.44 1.99
CA LEU A 109 -21.46 -10.35 1.30
C LEU A 109 -21.83 -10.72 -0.13
N HIS A 110 -20.97 -11.47 -0.82
CA HIS A 110 -21.23 -11.92 -2.18
C HIS A 110 -22.42 -12.89 -2.24
N GLU A 111 -22.52 -13.81 -1.29
CA GLU A 111 -23.68 -14.71 -1.15
C GLU A 111 -24.95 -13.93 -0.80
N TYR A 112 -24.88 -12.95 0.11
CA TYR A 112 -26.01 -12.10 0.45
C TYR A 112 -26.52 -11.30 -0.74
N ILE A 113 -25.64 -10.66 -1.52
CA ILE A 113 -26.00 -9.90 -2.71
C ILE A 113 -26.66 -10.81 -3.78
N LYS A 114 -26.18 -12.05 -3.91
CA LYS A 114 -26.76 -13.00 -4.86
C LYS A 114 -28.12 -13.55 -4.42
N SER A 115 -28.30 -13.74 -3.11
CA SER A 115 -29.54 -14.33 -2.57
C SER A 115 -30.67 -13.33 -2.46
N THR A 116 -30.37 -12.02 -2.42
CA THR A 116 -31.37 -10.97 -2.24
C THR A 116 -31.75 -10.35 -3.58
N GLU A 117 -33.02 -10.51 -3.96
CA GLU A 117 -33.55 -9.95 -5.19
C GLU A 117 -33.48 -8.40 -5.16
N GLY A 118 -32.97 -7.78 -6.23
CA GLY A 118 -32.80 -6.33 -6.33
C GLY A 118 -31.44 -5.78 -5.89
N LEU A 119 -30.58 -6.54 -5.18
CA LEU A 119 -29.22 -6.14 -4.87
C LEU A 119 -28.25 -6.44 -6.01
N ALA A 120 -28.50 -7.53 -6.74
CA ALA A 120 -27.69 -7.90 -7.91
C ALA A 120 -27.68 -6.78 -8.95
N GLY A 121 -26.48 -6.27 -9.28
CA GLY A 121 -26.29 -5.14 -10.20
C GLY A 121 -26.46 -3.74 -9.61
N ASN A 122 -26.85 -3.61 -8.34
CA ASN A 122 -26.95 -2.34 -7.62
C ASN A 122 -25.90 -2.21 -6.51
N VAL A 123 -25.34 -3.33 -6.06
CA VAL A 123 -24.21 -3.40 -5.10
C VAL A 123 -23.06 -4.11 -5.81
N LEU A 124 -21.88 -3.50 -5.75
CA LEU A 124 -20.65 -4.01 -6.34
C LEU A 124 -19.58 -4.15 -5.25
N LEU A 125 -18.97 -5.33 -5.14
CA LEU A 125 -17.83 -5.56 -4.27
C LEU A 125 -16.54 -5.48 -5.09
N MET A 126 -15.58 -4.72 -4.61
CA MET A 126 -14.28 -4.53 -5.25
C MET A 126 -13.18 -4.60 -4.20
N GLU A 127 -12.22 -5.51 -4.37
CA GLU A 127 -10.99 -5.44 -3.61
C GLU A 127 -10.06 -4.40 -4.23
N GLN A 128 -9.62 -3.43 -3.42
CA GLN A 128 -8.65 -2.40 -3.78
C GLN A 128 -7.42 -2.52 -2.88
N GLU A 129 -6.35 -1.83 -3.24
CA GLU A 129 -5.15 -1.79 -2.41
C GLU A 129 -5.44 -1.33 -0.98
N ARG A 130 -6.31 -0.34 -0.82
CA ARG A 130 -6.72 0.25 0.47
C ARG A 130 -7.66 -0.63 1.29
N GLY A 131 -8.34 -1.61 0.70
CA GLY A 131 -9.27 -2.49 1.39
C GLY A 131 -10.40 -2.98 0.53
N LEU A 132 -11.41 -3.57 1.17
CA LEU A 132 -12.64 -4.00 0.50
C LEU A 132 -13.59 -2.81 0.35
N VAL A 133 -14.03 -2.55 -0.87
CA VAL A 133 -14.98 -1.49 -1.22
C VAL A 133 -16.33 -2.12 -1.56
N ILE A 134 -17.34 -1.74 -0.80
CA ILE A 134 -18.74 -2.09 -1.03
C ILE A 134 -19.41 -0.87 -1.66
N SER A 135 -19.59 -0.91 -2.97
CA SER A 135 -20.16 0.21 -3.74
C SER A 135 -21.66 0.00 -3.95
N ILE A 136 -22.47 0.92 -3.45
CA ILE A 136 -23.93 0.86 -3.50
C ILE A 136 -24.44 2.03 -4.34
N LYS A 137 -25.22 1.75 -5.37
CA LYS A 137 -25.83 2.81 -6.21
C LYS A 137 -26.77 3.70 -5.38
N ASP A 138 -26.75 5.01 -5.65
CA ASP A 138 -27.55 5.98 -4.92
C ASP A 138 -29.06 5.74 -5.09
N THR A 139 -29.49 5.23 -6.24
CA THR A 139 -30.90 4.94 -6.52
C THR A 139 -31.50 3.89 -5.57
N LEU A 140 -30.66 3.03 -4.99
CA LEU A 140 -31.07 2.04 -3.99
C LEU A 140 -31.22 2.70 -2.60
N LEU A 141 -30.34 3.66 -2.31
CA LEU A 141 -30.23 4.27 -1.00
C LEU A 141 -31.11 5.51 -0.83
N PHE A 142 -31.18 6.37 -1.84
CA PHE A 142 -31.78 7.70 -1.73
C PHE A 142 -32.78 7.99 -2.86
N PRO A 143 -33.86 8.72 -2.56
CA PRO A 143 -34.64 9.39 -3.57
C PRO A 143 -33.80 10.41 -4.35
N LYS A 144 -34.16 10.71 -5.59
CA LYS A 144 -33.43 11.66 -6.45
C LYS A 144 -33.26 13.02 -5.76
N GLY A 145 -32.03 13.51 -5.69
CA GLY A 145 -31.70 14.81 -5.09
C GLY A 145 -31.92 14.88 -3.57
N SER A 146 -32.04 13.76 -2.88
CA SER A 146 -32.22 13.65 -1.43
C SER A 146 -30.99 13.01 -0.78
N ASP A 147 -30.78 13.33 0.49
CA ASP A 147 -29.83 12.69 1.39
C ASP A 147 -30.52 11.76 2.41
N VAL A 148 -31.87 11.73 2.42
CA VAL A 148 -32.64 10.90 3.34
C VAL A 148 -32.68 9.47 2.83
N LEU A 149 -32.27 8.52 3.65
CA LEU A 149 -32.30 7.09 3.31
C LEU A 149 -33.73 6.58 3.20
N SER A 150 -33.98 5.75 2.18
CA SER A 150 -35.24 5.01 2.07
C SER A 150 -35.31 3.90 3.13
N PRO A 151 -36.50 3.45 3.53
CA PRO A 151 -36.63 2.34 4.51
C PRO A 151 -35.88 1.08 4.07
N GLY A 152 -36.01 0.67 2.80
CA GLY A 152 -35.28 -0.48 2.26
C GLY A 152 -33.77 -0.29 2.19
N ALA A 153 -33.29 0.97 2.08
CA ALA A 153 -31.86 1.27 2.15
C ALA A 153 -31.30 1.03 3.55
N ARG A 154 -32.06 1.34 4.59
CA ARG A 154 -31.65 1.08 5.99
C ARG A 154 -31.41 -0.40 6.22
N ASP A 155 -32.32 -1.27 5.78
CA ASP A 155 -32.19 -2.72 5.93
C ASP A 155 -30.92 -3.26 5.27
N ILE A 156 -30.58 -2.73 4.08
CA ILE A 156 -29.37 -3.10 3.35
C ILE A 156 -28.13 -2.65 4.14
N ILE A 157 -28.08 -1.40 4.60
CA ILE A 157 -26.95 -0.86 5.36
C ILE A 157 -26.80 -1.61 6.69
N LEU A 158 -27.89 -1.96 7.36
CA LEU A 158 -27.87 -2.75 8.58
C LEU A 158 -27.25 -4.14 8.35
N THR A 159 -27.67 -4.85 7.33
CA THR A 159 -27.11 -6.18 7.02
C THR A 159 -25.61 -6.11 6.69
N VAL A 160 -25.20 -5.08 5.96
CA VAL A 160 -23.77 -4.82 5.71
C VAL A 160 -23.07 -4.50 7.04
N GLY A 161 -23.65 -3.61 7.87
CA GLY A 161 -23.10 -3.21 9.16
C GLY A 161 -22.91 -4.37 10.13
N GLU A 162 -23.89 -5.26 10.26
CA GLU A 162 -23.81 -6.47 11.07
C GLU A 162 -22.62 -7.36 10.67
N SER A 163 -22.40 -7.49 9.38
CA SER A 163 -21.23 -8.23 8.86
C SER A 163 -19.89 -7.54 9.20
N LEU A 164 -19.89 -6.22 9.37
CA LEU A 164 -18.70 -5.42 9.68
C LEU A 164 -18.41 -5.32 11.19
N GLN A 165 -19.37 -5.64 12.07
CA GLN A 165 -19.18 -5.61 13.53
C GLN A 165 -18.04 -6.52 13.99
N THR A 166 -17.90 -7.69 13.37
CA THR A 166 -16.92 -8.71 13.76
C THR A 166 -15.47 -8.34 13.41
N LEU A 167 -15.27 -7.33 12.58
CA LEU A 167 -13.96 -6.87 12.12
C LEU A 167 -13.49 -5.67 12.92
N PRO A 168 -12.21 -5.58 13.30
CA PRO A 168 -11.66 -4.42 14.00
C PRO A 168 -11.27 -3.26 13.08
N ASN A 169 -11.46 -3.41 11.77
CA ASN A 169 -10.98 -2.46 10.75
C ASN A 169 -11.70 -1.10 10.84
N PHE A 170 -10.99 -0.04 10.45
CA PHE A 170 -11.59 1.27 10.18
C PHE A 170 -12.49 1.21 8.94
N ILE A 171 -13.57 1.96 8.98
CA ILE A 171 -14.57 2.01 7.91
C ILE A 171 -14.72 3.46 7.48
N ARG A 172 -14.54 3.69 6.18
CA ARG A 172 -14.76 5.01 5.58
C ARG A 172 -15.92 4.96 4.62
N VAL A 173 -16.89 5.82 4.82
CA VAL A 173 -18.02 5.97 3.90
C VAL A 173 -17.76 7.14 2.97
N GLU A 174 -17.78 6.88 1.67
CA GLU A 174 -17.44 7.84 0.63
C GLU A 174 -18.66 8.10 -0.28
N GLY A 175 -19.12 9.37 -0.32
CA GLY A 175 -20.22 9.79 -1.18
C GLY A 175 -19.72 10.32 -2.52
N HIS A 176 -20.38 9.90 -3.61
CA HIS A 176 -20.08 10.32 -4.98
C HIS A 176 -21.34 10.73 -5.72
N THR A 177 -21.23 11.73 -6.60
CA THR A 177 -22.29 12.17 -7.49
C THR A 177 -21.86 12.03 -8.95
N ASP A 178 -22.80 12.24 -9.86
CA ASP A 178 -22.49 12.51 -11.25
C ASP A 178 -22.08 13.99 -11.43
N ASN A 179 -21.84 14.41 -12.68
CA ASN A 179 -21.47 15.77 -13.06
C ASN A 179 -22.68 16.70 -13.30
N LEU A 180 -23.90 16.27 -13.01
CA LEU A 180 -25.05 17.15 -13.09
C LEU A 180 -25.06 18.07 -11.86
N PRO A 181 -25.02 19.40 -12.05
CA PRO A 181 -24.96 20.31 -10.92
C PRO A 181 -26.29 20.30 -10.14
N ILE A 182 -26.16 20.23 -8.81
CA ILE A 182 -27.27 20.51 -7.90
C ILE A 182 -27.08 21.91 -7.31
N ASN A 183 -28.15 22.65 -7.17
CA ASN A 183 -28.14 23.93 -6.50
C ASN A 183 -29.52 24.13 -5.80
N THR A 184 -29.56 23.81 -4.53
CA THR A 184 -30.74 23.98 -3.68
C THR A 184 -30.33 24.67 -2.39
N THR A 185 -31.29 25.17 -1.60
CA THR A 185 -31.00 25.79 -0.30
C THR A 185 -30.27 24.81 0.64
N LYS A 186 -30.57 23.51 0.56
CA LYS A 186 -29.94 22.46 1.38
C LYS A 186 -28.61 22.00 0.82
N PHE A 187 -28.49 21.94 -0.51
CA PHE A 187 -27.30 21.47 -1.21
C PHE A 187 -26.82 22.52 -2.21
N PRO A 188 -25.94 23.44 -1.80
CA PRO A 188 -25.40 24.44 -2.71
C PRO A 188 -24.60 23.84 -3.87
N SER A 189 -23.98 22.66 -3.65
CA SER A 189 -23.24 21.94 -4.68
C SER A 189 -23.27 20.42 -4.47
N ASN A 190 -22.64 19.69 -5.40
CA ASN A 190 -22.47 18.24 -5.32
C ASN A 190 -21.57 17.82 -4.13
N TRP A 191 -20.76 18.73 -3.61
CA TRP A 191 -19.96 18.48 -2.40
C TRP A 191 -20.84 18.23 -1.19
N GLU A 192 -21.75 19.15 -0.87
CA GLU A 192 -22.62 19.05 0.29
C GLU A 192 -23.54 17.83 0.19
N LEU A 193 -24.10 17.57 -1.00
CA LEU A 193 -24.94 16.39 -1.20
C LEU A 193 -24.18 15.09 -0.93
N SER A 194 -22.95 14.96 -1.46
CA SER A 194 -22.14 13.76 -1.31
C SER A 194 -21.71 13.53 0.15
N VAL A 195 -21.29 14.59 0.86
CA VAL A 195 -20.91 14.51 2.27
C VAL A 195 -22.10 14.11 3.14
N LEU A 196 -23.27 14.77 2.97
CA LEU A 196 -24.45 14.48 3.78
C LEU A 196 -24.97 13.06 3.55
N ARG A 197 -24.92 12.55 2.34
CA ARG A 197 -25.25 11.16 2.04
C ARG A 197 -24.31 10.18 2.75
N ALA A 198 -23.01 10.42 2.72
CA ALA A 198 -22.05 9.61 3.44
C ALA A 198 -22.29 9.65 4.95
N THR A 199 -22.55 10.84 5.52
CA THR A 199 -22.81 11.02 6.95
C THR A 199 -24.08 10.29 7.38
N ASN A 200 -25.17 10.34 6.59
CA ASN A 200 -26.40 9.63 6.94
C ASN A 200 -26.23 8.11 6.92
N VAL A 201 -25.36 7.56 6.07
CA VAL A 201 -24.99 6.14 6.13
C VAL A 201 -24.16 5.83 7.37
N VAL A 202 -23.23 6.70 7.77
CA VAL A 202 -22.45 6.56 9.02
C VAL A 202 -23.37 6.54 10.22
N HIS A 203 -24.39 7.39 10.30
CA HIS A 203 -25.37 7.38 11.40
C HIS A 203 -26.09 6.03 11.53
N VAL A 204 -26.51 5.42 10.41
CA VAL A 204 -27.14 4.09 10.47
C VAL A 204 -26.14 3.03 10.94
N LEU A 205 -24.89 3.10 10.49
CA LEU A 205 -23.86 2.16 10.91
C LEU A 205 -23.50 2.29 12.39
N SER A 206 -23.48 3.51 12.95
CA SER A 206 -23.17 3.72 14.37
C SER A 206 -24.38 3.45 15.26
N GLU A 207 -25.53 4.05 14.97
CA GLU A 207 -26.69 4.06 15.86
C GLU A 207 -27.50 2.76 15.80
N GLU A 208 -27.63 2.15 14.63
CA GLU A 208 -28.48 0.99 14.40
C GLU A 208 -27.66 -0.31 14.26
N ALA A 209 -26.50 -0.27 13.54
CA ALA A 209 -25.62 -1.42 13.42
C ALA A 209 -24.57 -1.52 14.55
N ASN A 210 -24.58 -0.63 15.54
CA ASN A 210 -23.69 -0.62 16.71
C ASN A 210 -22.18 -0.74 16.35
N ILE A 211 -21.75 -0.10 15.27
CA ILE A 211 -20.32 0.01 14.96
C ILE A 211 -19.74 1.18 15.75
N PRO A 212 -18.65 1.00 16.51
CA PRO A 212 -18.02 2.09 17.27
C PRO A 212 -17.72 3.31 16.40
N GLU A 213 -18.11 4.51 16.86
CA GLU A 213 -17.98 5.76 16.11
C GLU A 213 -16.52 6.08 15.77
N GLU A 214 -15.58 5.73 16.67
CA GLU A 214 -14.14 5.91 16.45
C GLU A 214 -13.58 5.12 15.25
N ARG A 215 -14.31 4.13 14.76
CA ARG A 215 -13.95 3.35 13.57
C ARG A 215 -14.54 3.93 12.30
N LEU A 216 -15.45 4.90 12.40
CA LEU A 216 -16.22 5.42 11.28
C LEU A 216 -15.70 6.78 10.82
N SER A 217 -15.63 6.97 9.53
CA SER A 217 -15.37 8.28 8.93
C SER A 217 -16.25 8.49 7.70
N ALA A 218 -16.64 9.75 7.46
CA ALA A 218 -17.43 10.15 6.30
C ALA A 218 -16.62 11.09 5.39
N SER A 219 -16.68 10.88 4.09
CA SER A 219 -16.06 11.75 3.09
C SER A 219 -17.00 11.95 1.91
N GLY A 220 -17.03 13.14 1.33
CA GLY A 220 -17.74 13.40 0.08
C GLY A 220 -16.76 13.85 -0.98
N TYR A 221 -16.90 13.34 -2.18
CA TYR A 221 -16.03 13.69 -3.30
C TYR A 221 -16.77 14.40 -4.43
N GLY A 222 -18.09 14.59 -4.29
CA GLY A 222 -18.90 15.17 -5.36
C GLY A 222 -18.73 14.42 -6.67
N GLU A 223 -18.54 15.15 -7.75
CA GLU A 223 -18.34 14.64 -9.11
C GLU A 223 -16.87 14.34 -9.47
N TYR A 224 -15.92 14.66 -8.57
CA TYR A 224 -14.50 14.72 -8.89
C TYR A 224 -13.76 13.37 -8.83
N ARG A 225 -14.44 12.31 -8.41
CA ARG A 225 -13.89 10.93 -8.45
C ARG A 225 -14.85 9.98 -9.16
N PRO A 226 -15.09 10.17 -10.47
CA PRO A 226 -15.98 9.30 -11.23
C PRO A 226 -15.36 7.92 -11.41
N LEU A 227 -16.20 6.88 -11.36
CA LEU A 227 -15.80 5.50 -11.65
C LEU A 227 -15.65 5.29 -13.16
N VAL A 228 -16.53 5.94 -13.94
CA VAL A 228 -16.58 5.92 -15.41
C VAL A 228 -16.82 7.32 -15.94
N PRO A 229 -16.50 7.63 -17.22
CA PRO A 229 -16.80 8.93 -17.81
C PRO A 229 -18.30 9.27 -17.71
N ASN A 230 -18.62 10.55 -17.44
CA ASN A 230 -20.00 11.05 -17.29
C ASN A 230 -20.70 11.34 -18.64
N ASP A 231 -20.48 10.53 -19.64
CA ASP A 231 -20.91 10.74 -21.04
C ASP A 231 -22.33 10.22 -21.34
N SER A 232 -22.83 9.30 -20.56
CA SER A 232 -24.16 8.69 -20.72
C SER A 232 -24.92 8.63 -19.38
N GLU A 233 -26.26 8.49 -19.44
CA GLU A 233 -27.04 8.35 -18.21
C GLU A 233 -26.72 7.03 -17.48
N LEU A 234 -26.38 5.98 -18.20
CA LEU A 234 -25.93 4.72 -17.60
C LEU A 234 -24.63 4.92 -16.81
N ASN A 235 -23.68 5.64 -17.39
CA ASN A 235 -22.40 5.92 -16.73
C ASN A 235 -22.58 6.88 -15.55
N ARG A 236 -23.41 7.93 -15.68
CA ARG A 236 -23.78 8.80 -14.58
C ARG A 236 -24.43 8.03 -13.41
N ALA A 237 -25.30 7.07 -13.71
CA ALA A 237 -25.91 6.23 -12.69
C ALA A 237 -24.91 5.34 -11.94
N LEU A 238 -23.80 4.95 -12.56
CA LEU A 238 -22.68 4.25 -11.90
C LEU A 238 -21.83 5.18 -11.02
N ASN A 239 -21.73 6.46 -11.42
CA ASN A 239 -20.99 7.45 -10.63
C ASN A 239 -21.77 7.90 -9.40
N ARG A 240 -23.10 7.95 -9.45
CA ARG A 240 -23.96 8.22 -8.28
C ARG A 240 -23.98 7.00 -7.36
N ARG A 241 -23.14 7.00 -6.34
CA ARG A 241 -22.97 5.87 -5.44
C ARG A 241 -22.49 6.31 -4.05
N VAL A 242 -22.59 5.40 -3.11
CA VAL A 242 -21.89 5.46 -1.84
C VAL A 242 -21.01 4.24 -1.71
N ASP A 243 -19.74 4.47 -1.44
CA ASP A 243 -18.75 3.43 -1.24
C ASP A 243 -18.51 3.27 0.28
N ILE A 244 -18.71 2.06 0.82
CA ILE A 244 -18.32 1.71 2.18
C ILE A 244 -16.97 0.97 2.06
N VAL A 245 -15.92 1.60 2.54
CA VAL A 245 -14.54 1.12 2.41
C VAL A 245 -14.09 0.55 3.75
N VAL A 246 -13.85 -0.76 3.80
CA VAL A 246 -13.25 -1.44 4.94
C VAL A 246 -11.75 -1.41 4.75
N LEU A 247 -11.04 -0.59 5.53
CA LEU A 247 -9.61 -0.36 5.36
C LEU A 247 -8.79 -1.58 5.80
N LYS A 248 -7.71 -1.88 5.07
CA LYS A 248 -6.70 -2.85 5.52
C LYS A 248 -5.88 -2.22 6.64
N GLN A 249 -5.46 -2.99 7.63
CA GLN A 249 -4.70 -2.50 8.81
C GLN A 249 -3.47 -1.66 8.47
N LYS A 250 -2.81 -1.93 7.35
CA LYS A 250 -1.65 -1.11 6.92
C LYS A 250 -1.99 0.38 6.72
N TYR A 251 -3.28 0.73 6.62
CA TYR A 251 -3.77 2.10 6.48
C TYR A 251 -4.29 2.70 7.79
N ASP A 252 -4.39 1.92 8.87
CA ASP A 252 -4.81 2.41 10.19
C ASP A 252 -3.87 3.49 10.73
N TYR A 253 -2.60 3.46 10.29
CA TYR A 253 -1.61 4.49 10.63
C TYR A 253 -1.99 5.90 10.15
N PHE A 254 -2.81 6.02 9.11
CA PHE A 254 -3.28 7.31 8.59
C PHE A 254 -4.57 7.80 9.26
N GLU A 255 -5.16 6.98 10.12
CA GLU A 255 -6.31 7.36 10.94
C GLU A 255 -5.81 7.88 12.30
N PRO A 256 -6.55 8.80 12.96
CA PRO A 256 -6.17 9.29 14.28
C PRO A 256 -6.04 8.12 15.28
N PRO A 257 -5.01 8.11 16.15
CA PRO A 257 -4.90 7.07 17.15
C PRO A 257 -6.11 7.13 18.10
N GLN A 258 -6.70 5.96 18.37
CA GLN A 258 -7.75 5.84 19.36
C GLN A 258 -7.19 6.23 20.72
N MET A 259 -7.73 7.26 21.37
CA MET A 259 -7.45 7.52 22.78
C MET A 259 -8.08 6.37 23.58
N LYS A 260 -7.24 5.46 24.11
CA LYS A 260 -7.70 4.51 25.11
C LYS A 260 -8.20 5.36 26.29
N SER A 261 -9.51 5.34 26.55
CA SER A 261 -10.05 5.84 27.80
C SER A 261 -9.36 5.07 28.92
N GLU A 262 -8.51 5.74 29.69
CA GLU A 262 -8.02 5.16 30.94
C GLU A 262 -9.25 4.78 31.77
N PRO A 263 -9.31 3.57 32.36
CA PRO A 263 -10.39 3.24 33.26
C PRO A 263 -10.37 4.28 34.38
N GLU A 264 -11.49 5.00 34.58
CA GLU A 264 -11.70 5.84 35.75
C GLU A 264 -11.45 4.96 36.98
N GLU A 265 -10.37 5.22 37.71
CA GLU A 265 -10.17 4.67 39.04
C GLU A 265 -11.31 5.26 39.90
N VAL A 266 -12.32 4.42 40.17
CA VAL A 266 -13.36 4.72 41.14
C VAL A 266 -12.71 4.56 42.50
N GLU A 267 -12.44 5.71 43.18
CA GLU A 267 -12.13 5.76 44.63
C GLU A 267 -13.31 5.26 45.49
#